data_08d282521826bc4395d09b461f46e8e2
#
_entry.id   08d282521826bc4395d09b461f46e8e2
#
_cell.length_a   1.000
_cell.length_b   1.000
_cell.length_c   1.000
_cell.angle_alpha   90.00
_cell.angle_beta   90.00
_cell.angle_gamma   90.00
#
_symmetry.space_group_name_H-M   'P 1'
#
loop_
_entity.id
_entity.type
_entity.pdbx_description
1 polymer ?
#
loop_
_entity_poly.entity_id
_entity_poly.type
_entity_poly.pdbx_seq_one_letter_code
_entity_poly.pdbx_strand_id
1 'polypeptide(L)'
;MRQTTQWETIRKVLRYIRRYRIYFVASILLASVNVFGTLMIPKLVGEAVDQMLGTGQVFYEGLFAILWQIALFTAMAAIAQWFMNLSNNKMTYSVVRDLRRDALEKIETLPLSYLDIHPAGEIESRIIADADQFADGLLMGFTQLFTGVMTILGTLFFMLGVNMTLTLVVVVITPVSFVMASFVAKKSYHFFKQQSEIRGDQTAYMNEMIEGTRVVTAFQQQEKVIEDFSVINKDLTDVSLKAIFFSSITNPATRFVNSIVYTSVGVFGAFFVISGGVTVGQLSAFLSYANQYTKPFNEISGVITELQNAIACANRVFELLEQPSERPEREGAVSPETFDGAVEFSHVDFSYVKGQPLIEDFSLDVKPGQRVAIVGPTGSGKTTLINLLMRFYEINSGKLAIDGHSIEDITRHSLRNGFGMVLQETWLQTGTVCENITMGNPTISEEEMIRVAKLCHIHGFVSRLPQGYDTVISDDGGDFSQGQKQLLCIARVMMGQPNMLILDEATSSIDTRTELKIQEAFQHLMEGRTSFIVAHRLSTIRTADVILVLKDGHVIEKGNHASLMEQRGFYYNLYQSQWQH
;
A
#
# COMPACT_ATOMS: atom_id res chain seq x y z
N MET A 1 15.76 -4.55 12.29
CA MET A 1 15.36 -3.33 11.57
C MET A 1 15.79 -2.10 12.37
N ARG A 2 16.59 -1.18 11.79
CA ARG A 2 16.87 0.12 12.44
C ARG A 2 15.56 0.92 12.39
N GLN A 3 15.00 1.27 13.55
CA GLN A 3 13.94 2.27 13.62
C GLN A 3 14.49 3.55 12.99
N THR A 4 14.00 3.88 11.78
CA THR A 4 14.35 5.14 11.13
C THR A 4 13.86 6.27 12.03
N THR A 5 14.78 7.12 12.44
CA THR A 5 14.46 8.26 13.30
C THR A 5 13.51 9.19 12.52
N GLN A 6 12.46 9.74 13.16
CA GLN A 6 11.51 10.67 12.50
C GLN A 6 12.21 11.76 11.66
N TRP A 7 13.40 12.20 12.07
CA TRP A 7 14.24 13.14 11.34
C TRP A 7 14.74 12.62 9.99
N GLU A 8 15.04 11.33 9.88
CA GLU A 8 15.45 10.72 8.59
C GLU A 8 14.28 10.71 7.61
N THR A 9 13.09 10.35 8.10
CA THR A 9 11.86 10.38 7.31
C THR A 9 11.56 11.80 6.82
N ILE A 10 11.61 12.80 7.70
CA ILE A 10 11.44 14.21 7.32
C ILE A 10 12.46 14.64 6.25
N ARG A 11 13.71 14.23 6.38
CA ARG A 11 14.75 14.56 5.38
C ARG A 11 14.46 13.91 4.02
N LYS A 12 13.91 12.68 3.99
CA LYS A 12 13.49 12.01 2.76
C LYS A 12 12.31 12.73 2.13
N VAL A 13 11.29 13.09 2.91
CA VAL A 13 10.15 13.89 2.46
C VAL A 13 10.60 15.21 1.86
N LEU A 14 11.49 15.94 2.53
CA LEU A 14 12.05 17.20 2.02
C LEU A 14 12.80 17.03 0.70
N ARG A 15 13.40 15.86 0.44
CA ARG A 15 14.04 15.56 -0.86
C ARG A 15 13.02 15.47 -2.00
N TYR A 16 11.86 14.88 -1.76
CA TYR A 16 10.76 14.87 -2.74
C TYR A 16 10.20 16.27 -2.96
N ILE A 17 9.95 17.04 -1.89
CA ILE A 17 9.45 18.41 -1.97
C ILE A 17 10.44 19.33 -2.72
N ARG A 18 11.75 19.10 -2.59
CA ARG A 18 12.78 19.90 -3.29
C ARG A 18 12.62 19.88 -4.81
N ARG A 19 12.05 18.84 -5.39
CA ARG A 19 11.73 18.78 -6.85
C ARG A 19 10.69 19.85 -7.22
N TYR A 20 9.83 20.24 -6.27
CA TYR A 20 8.71 21.17 -6.44
C TYR A 20 8.91 22.49 -5.70
N ARG A 21 10.17 22.90 -5.46
CA ARG A 21 10.55 24.10 -4.69
C ARG A 21 9.85 25.38 -5.15
N ILE A 22 9.52 25.51 -6.44
CA ILE A 22 8.85 26.69 -6.99
C ILE A 22 7.46 26.84 -6.37
N TYR A 23 6.68 25.75 -6.32
CA TYR A 23 5.34 25.75 -5.70
C TYR A 23 5.42 25.98 -4.19
N PHE A 24 6.47 25.43 -3.53
CA PHE A 24 6.72 25.65 -2.10
C PHE A 24 6.98 27.14 -1.79
N VAL A 25 7.87 27.79 -2.52
CA VAL A 25 8.17 29.21 -2.36
C VAL A 25 6.96 30.07 -2.72
N ALA A 26 6.26 29.75 -3.82
CA ALA A 26 5.03 30.43 -4.21
C ALA A 26 3.96 30.35 -3.11
N SER A 27 3.78 29.18 -2.49
CA SER A 27 2.85 29.00 -1.37
C SER A 27 3.16 29.90 -0.18
N ILE A 28 4.44 30.01 0.22
CA ILE A 28 4.86 30.88 1.34
C ILE A 28 4.61 32.37 1.00
N LEU A 29 4.95 32.79 -0.22
CA LEU A 29 4.72 34.18 -0.65
C LEU A 29 3.23 34.49 -0.71
N LEU A 30 2.42 33.60 -1.27
CA LEU A 30 0.98 33.78 -1.35
C LEU A 30 0.31 33.74 0.03
N ALA A 31 0.79 32.89 0.95
CA ALA A 31 0.36 32.89 2.36
C ALA A 31 0.64 34.23 3.03
N SER A 32 1.83 34.80 2.80
CA SER A 32 2.20 36.12 3.35
C SER A 32 1.30 37.25 2.81
N VAL A 33 1.00 37.22 1.50
CA VAL A 33 0.09 38.21 0.87
C VAL A 33 -1.32 38.03 1.39
N ASN A 34 -1.82 36.79 1.52
CA ASN A 34 -3.13 36.49 2.07
C ASN A 34 -3.28 36.99 3.51
N VAL A 35 -2.32 36.66 4.38
CA VAL A 35 -2.32 37.07 5.78
C VAL A 35 -2.24 38.60 5.89
N PHE A 36 -1.36 39.25 5.12
CA PHE A 36 -1.26 40.69 5.10
C PHE A 36 -2.59 41.36 4.69
N GLY A 37 -3.22 40.89 3.59
CA GLY A 37 -4.53 41.39 3.14
C GLY A 37 -5.61 41.20 4.21
N THR A 38 -5.66 40.03 4.83
CA THR A 38 -6.63 39.70 5.89
C THR A 38 -6.42 40.56 7.14
N LEU A 39 -5.18 40.87 7.53
CA LEU A 39 -4.86 41.68 8.70
C LEU A 39 -5.03 43.21 8.47
N MET A 40 -5.02 43.68 7.22
CA MET A 40 -5.35 45.07 6.89
C MET A 40 -6.86 45.36 7.07
N ILE A 41 -7.72 44.37 6.93
CA ILE A 41 -9.19 44.54 7.04
C ILE A 41 -9.59 45.09 8.43
N PRO A 42 -9.21 44.49 9.59
CA PRO A 42 -9.56 45.02 10.90
C PRO A 42 -9.07 46.46 11.13
N LYS A 43 -7.88 46.80 10.61
CA LYS A 43 -7.35 48.16 10.69
C LYS A 43 -8.28 49.14 9.96
N LEU A 44 -8.60 48.84 8.72
CA LEU A 44 -9.49 49.70 7.90
C LEU A 44 -10.91 49.78 8.48
N VAL A 45 -11.42 48.67 9.05
CA VAL A 45 -12.71 48.67 9.76
C VAL A 45 -12.65 49.63 10.96
N GLY A 46 -11.55 49.61 11.71
CA GLY A 46 -11.30 50.58 12.80
C GLY A 46 -11.29 52.03 12.31
N GLU A 47 -10.55 52.32 11.25
CA GLU A 47 -10.54 53.64 10.63
C GLU A 47 -11.93 54.07 10.14
N ALA A 48 -12.75 53.14 9.58
CA ALA A 48 -14.13 53.41 9.18
C ALA A 48 -15.00 53.74 10.38
N VAL A 49 -14.87 53.02 11.51
CA VAL A 49 -15.58 53.30 12.76
C VAL A 49 -15.22 54.70 13.27
N ASP A 50 -13.98 55.10 13.22
CA ASP A 50 -13.55 56.45 13.66
C ASP A 50 -14.14 57.58 12.78
N GLN A 51 -14.48 57.31 11.50
CA GLN A 51 -15.20 58.25 10.62
C GLN A 51 -16.71 58.38 10.95
N MET A 52 -17.27 57.50 11.78
CA MET A 52 -18.69 57.45 12.13
C MET A 52 -18.98 57.96 13.56
N LEU A 53 -17.98 58.50 14.26
CA LEU A 53 -18.08 58.99 15.64
C LEU A 53 -18.76 60.35 15.70
N GLY A 54 -20.04 60.33 16.10
CA GLY A 54 -20.88 61.52 16.33
C GLY A 54 -22.26 61.39 15.75
N THR A 55 -23.30 61.79 16.51
CA THR A 55 -24.68 61.72 16.07
C THR A 55 -24.91 62.67 14.88
N GLY A 56 -25.12 62.09 13.68
CA GLY A 56 -25.35 62.85 12.46
C GLY A 56 -24.11 63.41 11.77
N GLN A 57 -22.89 63.10 12.24
CA GLN A 57 -21.63 63.53 11.66
C GLN A 57 -20.90 62.34 11.02
N VAL A 58 -21.36 61.87 9.88
CA VAL A 58 -20.67 60.82 9.11
C VAL A 58 -19.99 61.43 7.91
N PHE A 59 -18.67 61.24 7.81
CA PHE A 59 -17.91 61.69 6.65
C PHE A 59 -17.96 60.62 5.53
N TYR A 60 -19.01 60.70 4.69
CA TYR A 60 -19.34 59.70 3.67
C TYR A 60 -18.24 59.50 2.63
N GLU A 61 -17.55 60.57 2.18
CA GLU A 61 -16.47 60.44 1.17
C GLU A 61 -15.31 59.63 1.70
N GLY A 62 -14.88 59.87 2.95
CA GLY A 62 -13.81 59.10 3.62
C GLY A 62 -14.21 57.64 3.83
N LEU A 63 -15.49 57.41 4.24
CA LEU A 63 -16.05 56.11 4.45
C LEU A 63 -16.07 55.26 3.17
N PHE A 64 -16.50 55.86 2.03
CA PHE A 64 -16.52 55.16 0.73
C PHE A 64 -15.10 54.78 0.26
N ALA A 65 -14.11 55.66 0.49
CA ALA A 65 -12.72 55.37 0.17
C ALA A 65 -12.18 54.18 0.99
N ILE A 66 -12.50 54.09 2.28
CA ILE A 66 -12.12 52.97 3.16
C ILE A 66 -12.83 51.68 2.73
N LEU A 67 -14.12 51.72 2.43
CA LEU A 67 -14.89 50.55 1.96
C LEU A 67 -14.31 49.98 0.66
N TRP A 68 -13.88 50.86 -0.26
CA TRP A 68 -13.19 50.43 -1.47
C TRP A 68 -11.86 49.73 -1.20
N GLN A 69 -11.07 50.26 -0.23
CA GLN A 69 -9.85 49.61 0.21
C GLN A 69 -10.09 48.26 0.85
N ILE A 70 -11.12 48.13 1.70
CA ILE A 70 -11.52 46.85 2.29
C ILE A 70 -11.87 45.85 1.18
N ALA A 71 -12.66 46.24 0.17
CA ALA A 71 -13.00 45.40 -0.96
C ALA A 71 -11.74 44.94 -1.73
N LEU A 72 -10.80 45.87 -1.96
CA LEU A 72 -9.53 45.57 -2.65
C LEU A 72 -8.68 44.57 -1.86
N PHE A 73 -8.48 44.77 -0.55
CA PHE A 73 -7.67 43.86 0.29
C PHE A 73 -8.36 42.49 0.45
N THR A 74 -9.69 42.47 0.54
CA THR A 74 -10.48 41.23 0.57
C THR A 74 -10.31 40.44 -0.73
N ALA A 75 -10.43 41.11 -1.88
CA ALA A 75 -10.24 40.48 -3.19
C ALA A 75 -8.79 39.96 -3.35
N MET A 76 -7.80 40.76 -2.94
CA MET A 76 -6.38 40.36 -2.97
C MET A 76 -6.13 39.11 -2.10
N ALA A 77 -6.66 39.10 -0.87
CA ALA A 77 -6.53 37.96 0.04
C ALA A 77 -7.20 36.71 -0.52
N ALA A 78 -8.40 36.83 -1.08
CA ALA A 78 -9.13 35.71 -1.69
C ALA A 78 -8.39 35.11 -2.89
N ILE A 79 -7.87 35.97 -3.76
CA ILE A 79 -7.09 35.55 -4.94
C ILE A 79 -5.78 34.86 -4.49
N ALA A 80 -5.06 35.46 -3.52
CA ALA A 80 -3.85 34.88 -2.96
C ALA A 80 -4.12 33.49 -2.32
N GLN A 81 -5.22 33.36 -1.57
CA GLN A 81 -5.65 32.10 -0.97
C GLN A 81 -5.94 31.05 -2.04
N TRP A 82 -6.63 31.43 -3.11
CA TRP A 82 -6.96 30.50 -4.20
C TRP A 82 -5.70 29.98 -4.90
N PHE A 83 -4.78 30.86 -5.29
CA PHE A 83 -3.52 30.45 -5.90
C PHE A 83 -2.61 29.66 -4.96
N MET A 84 -2.62 29.98 -3.66
CA MET A 84 -1.90 29.21 -2.63
C MET A 84 -2.43 27.77 -2.56
N ASN A 85 -3.75 27.59 -2.50
CA ASN A 85 -4.36 26.27 -2.47
C ASN A 85 -4.04 25.49 -3.76
N LEU A 86 -4.08 26.14 -4.92
CA LEU A 86 -3.72 25.53 -6.19
C LEU A 86 -2.26 25.04 -6.21
N SER A 87 -1.34 25.87 -5.68
CA SER A 87 0.08 25.54 -5.56
C SER A 87 0.32 24.38 -4.58
N ASN A 88 -0.36 24.38 -3.42
CA ASN A 88 -0.26 23.33 -2.42
C ASN A 88 -0.79 22.00 -2.95
N ASN A 89 -1.97 22.00 -3.59
CA ASN A 89 -2.54 20.81 -4.21
C ASN A 89 -1.61 20.24 -5.28
N LYS A 90 -1.12 21.08 -6.19
CA LYS A 90 -0.21 20.65 -7.27
C LYS A 90 1.07 20.04 -6.72
N MET A 91 1.67 20.65 -5.71
CA MET A 91 2.88 20.15 -5.06
C MET A 91 2.62 18.82 -4.36
N THR A 92 1.60 18.74 -3.50
CA THR A 92 1.27 17.55 -2.70
C THR A 92 0.98 16.35 -3.58
N TYR A 93 0.05 16.47 -4.53
CA TYR A 93 -0.31 15.35 -5.40
C TYR A 93 0.82 14.95 -6.36
N SER A 94 1.70 15.88 -6.75
CA SER A 94 2.87 15.54 -7.53
C SER A 94 3.91 14.75 -6.73
N VAL A 95 4.12 15.11 -5.45
CA VAL A 95 5.01 14.38 -4.53
C VAL A 95 4.47 12.96 -4.29
N VAL A 96 3.17 12.83 -4.04
CA VAL A 96 2.55 11.53 -3.79
C VAL A 96 2.54 10.65 -5.04
N ARG A 97 2.27 11.21 -6.21
CA ARG A 97 2.39 10.49 -7.49
C ARG A 97 3.79 9.93 -7.69
N ASP A 98 4.84 10.75 -7.45
CA ASP A 98 6.23 10.31 -7.60
C ASP A 98 6.55 9.21 -6.58
N LEU A 99 6.09 9.36 -5.32
CA LEU A 99 6.27 8.36 -4.27
C LEU A 99 5.61 7.01 -4.63
N ARG A 100 4.38 7.04 -5.14
CA ARG A 100 3.67 5.83 -5.58
C ARG A 100 4.35 5.15 -6.77
N ARG A 101 4.82 5.94 -7.73
CA ARG A 101 5.57 5.41 -8.86
C ARG A 101 6.85 4.73 -8.40
N ASP A 102 7.66 5.43 -7.57
CA ASP A 102 8.92 4.88 -7.06
C ASP A 102 8.67 3.60 -6.21
N ALA A 103 7.53 3.54 -5.48
CA ALA A 103 7.12 2.36 -4.71
C ALA A 103 6.73 1.18 -5.64
N LEU A 104 5.99 1.44 -6.71
CA LEU A 104 5.62 0.41 -7.69
C LEU A 104 6.86 -0.13 -8.43
N GLU A 105 7.73 0.77 -8.93
CA GLU A 105 9.00 0.39 -9.54
C GLU A 105 9.86 -0.45 -8.58
N LYS A 106 9.80 -0.14 -7.28
CA LYS A 106 10.51 -0.90 -6.25
C LYS A 106 9.98 -2.31 -6.10
N ILE A 107 8.66 -2.51 -6.10
CA ILE A 107 8.03 -3.84 -5.97
C ILE A 107 8.50 -4.77 -7.08
N GLU A 108 8.59 -4.28 -8.31
CA GLU A 108 9.08 -5.06 -9.46
C GLU A 108 10.52 -5.55 -9.30
N THR A 109 11.30 -4.93 -8.39
CA THR A 109 12.70 -5.28 -8.13
C THR A 109 12.90 -6.03 -6.81
N LEU A 110 11.84 -6.26 -6.04
CA LEU A 110 11.94 -6.97 -4.76
C LEU A 110 12.10 -8.49 -4.98
N PRO A 111 12.89 -9.16 -4.14
CA PRO A 111 12.97 -10.60 -4.16
C PRO A 111 11.64 -11.23 -3.75
N LEU A 112 11.28 -12.37 -4.33
CA LEU A 112 10.04 -13.09 -4.02
C LEU A 112 9.95 -13.42 -2.52
N SER A 113 11.08 -13.66 -1.87
CA SER A 113 11.15 -13.88 -0.41
C SER A 113 10.55 -12.75 0.43
N TYR A 114 10.58 -11.51 -0.07
CA TYR A 114 9.91 -10.39 0.59
C TYR A 114 8.39 -10.46 0.42
N LEU A 115 7.93 -10.78 -0.78
CA LEU A 115 6.50 -10.88 -1.11
C LEU A 115 5.82 -12.06 -0.40
N ASP A 116 6.54 -13.17 -0.23
CA ASP A 116 6.05 -14.36 0.47
C ASP A 116 5.82 -14.12 1.99
N ILE A 117 6.61 -13.22 2.59
CA ILE A 117 6.51 -12.89 4.02
C ILE A 117 5.45 -11.80 4.28
N HIS A 118 5.23 -10.89 3.31
CA HIS A 118 4.33 -9.76 3.46
C HIS A 118 3.05 -9.97 2.63
N PRO A 119 1.88 -10.05 3.26
CA PRO A 119 0.61 -10.20 2.54
C PRO A 119 0.41 -9.08 1.51
N ALA A 120 -0.14 -9.40 0.35
CA ALA A 120 -0.40 -8.44 -0.73
C ALA A 120 -1.20 -7.22 -0.25
N GLY A 121 -2.20 -7.43 0.61
CA GLY A 121 -2.98 -6.34 1.21
C GLY A 121 -2.18 -5.39 2.10
N GLU A 122 -1.10 -5.84 2.73
CA GLU A 122 -0.19 -4.96 3.48
C GLU A 122 0.58 -4.04 2.53
N ILE A 123 1.10 -4.60 1.43
CA ILE A 123 1.85 -3.86 0.42
C ILE A 123 0.93 -2.85 -0.28
N GLU A 124 -0.27 -3.27 -0.65
CA GLU A 124 -1.30 -2.42 -1.24
C GLU A 124 -1.67 -1.26 -0.31
N SER A 125 -1.91 -1.54 0.97
CA SER A 125 -2.21 -0.52 1.99
C SER A 125 -1.10 0.53 2.11
N ARG A 126 0.17 0.13 2.02
CA ARG A 126 1.32 1.07 2.04
C ARG A 126 1.33 2.00 0.82
N ILE A 127 0.97 1.51 -0.37
CA ILE A 127 1.00 2.30 -1.60
C ILE A 127 -0.23 3.19 -1.74
N ILE A 128 -1.40 2.72 -1.30
CA ILE A 128 -2.67 3.43 -1.46
C ILE A 128 -2.97 4.23 -0.20
N ALA A 129 -3.32 3.56 0.90
CA ALA A 129 -3.83 4.21 2.11
C ALA A 129 -2.78 5.08 2.81
N ASP A 130 -1.55 4.58 2.99
CA ASP A 130 -0.47 5.36 3.63
C ASP A 130 -0.04 6.55 2.77
N ALA A 131 -0.02 6.40 1.44
CA ALA A 131 0.31 7.50 0.55
C ALA A 131 -0.79 8.57 0.52
N ASP A 132 -2.09 8.21 0.66
CA ASP A 132 -3.19 9.17 0.76
C ASP A 132 -3.16 9.90 2.11
N GLN A 133 -2.98 9.19 3.22
CA GLN A 133 -2.83 9.81 4.53
C GLN A 133 -1.61 10.76 4.60
N PHE A 134 -0.53 10.40 3.91
CA PHE A 134 0.64 11.27 3.75
C PHE A 134 0.29 12.53 2.95
N ALA A 135 -0.51 12.41 1.86
CA ALA A 135 -0.98 13.54 1.08
C ALA A 135 -1.80 14.52 1.93
N ASP A 136 -2.75 14.00 2.70
CA ASP A 136 -3.64 14.81 3.54
C ASP A 136 -2.86 15.57 4.61
N GLY A 137 -1.94 14.91 5.29
CA GLY A 137 -1.10 15.56 6.29
C GLY A 137 -0.14 16.61 5.71
N LEU A 138 0.43 16.38 4.51
CA LEU A 138 1.22 17.39 3.80
C LEU A 138 0.38 18.60 3.43
N LEU A 139 -0.82 18.38 2.87
CA LEU A 139 -1.71 19.44 2.45
C LEU A 139 -2.15 20.30 3.64
N MET A 140 -2.55 19.67 4.75
CA MET A 140 -2.85 20.36 6.00
C MET A 140 -1.65 21.11 6.54
N GLY A 141 -0.46 20.49 6.56
CA GLY A 141 0.77 21.12 7.03
C GLY A 141 1.12 22.38 6.24
N PHE A 142 1.08 22.33 4.91
CA PHE A 142 1.39 23.49 4.08
C PHE A 142 0.32 24.58 4.15
N THR A 143 -0.95 24.20 4.20
CA THR A 143 -2.04 25.18 4.17
C THR A 143 -2.29 25.81 5.54
N GLN A 144 -2.34 25.02 6.61
CA GLN A 144 -2.73 25.53 7.93
C GLN A 144 -1.54 25.93 8.79
N LEU A 145 -0.43 25.17 8.78
CA LEU A 145 0.72 25.50 9.62
C LEU A 145 1.39 26.81 9.16
N PHE A 146 1.65 26.96 7.85
CA PHE A 146 2.29 28.20 7.35
C PHE A 146 1.39 29.40 7.51
N THR A 147 0.11 29.28 7.13
CA THR A 147 -0.86 30.38 7.30
C THR A 147 -1.04 30.70 8.79
N GLY A 148 -1.14 29.68 9.66
CA GLY A 148 -1.27 29.86 11.10
C GLY A 148 -0.08 30.58 11.73
N VAL A 149 1.15 30.16 11.43
CA VAL A 149 2.36 30.81 11.93
C VAL A 149 2.46 32.24 11.42
N MET A 150 2.22 32.49 10.14
CA MET A 150 2.22 33.82 9.56
C MET A 150 1.14 34.72 10.17
N THR A 151 -0.04 34.16 10.45
CA THR A 151 -1.13 34.89 11.13
C THR A 151 -0.74 35.27 12.54
N ILE A 152 -0.13 34.38 13.34
CA ILE A 152 0.35 34.69 14.69
C ILE A 152 1.38 35.81 14.65
N LEU A 153 2.40 35.71 13.82
CA LEU A 153 3.47 36.72 13.70
C LEU A 153 2.92 38.03 13.16
N GLY A 154 2.07 37.98 12.15
CA GLY A 154 1.45 39.16 11.56
C GLY A 154 0.51 39.89 12.53
N THR A 155 -0.41 39.15 13.19
CA THR A 155 -1.30 39.77 14.20
C THR A 155 -0.52 40.39 15.34
N LEU A 156 0.51 39.70 15.84
CA LEU A 156 1.36 40.28 16.89
C LEU A 156 2.02 41.59 16.44
N PHE A 157 2.52 41.65 15.21
CA PHE A 157 3.10 42.87 14.63
C PHE A 157 2.08 44.03 14.55
N PHE A 158 0.88 43.74 14.03
CA PHE A 158 -0.20 44.75 13.95
C PHE A 158 -0.68 45.20 15.33
N MET A 159 -0.83 44.28 16.30
CA MET A 159 -1.20 44.62 17.68
C MET A 159 -0.19 45.51 18.38
N LEU A 160 1.12 45.21 18.23
CA LEU A 160 2.20 46.06 18.77
C LEU A 160 2.16 47.47 18.16
N GLY A 161 1.79 47.60 16.91
CA GLY A 161 1.61 48.89 16.23
C GLY A 161 0.41 49.71 16.75
N VAL A 162 -0.58 49.10 17.41
CA VAL A 162 -1.72 49.79 18.02
C VAL A 162 -1.39 50.19 19.47
N ASN A 163 -1.09 49.19 20.33
CA ASN A 163 -0.79 49.46 21.73
C ASN A 163 -0.01 48.32 22.36
N MET A 164 1.19 48.58 22.86
CA MET A 164 2.08 47.57 23.44
C MET A 164 1.52 46.96 24.72
N THR A 165 0.86 47.74 25.58
CA THR A 165 0.33 47.24 26.86
C THR A 165 -0.83 46.30 26.65
N LEU A 166 -1.76 46.65 25.75
CA LEU A 166 -2.87 45.73 25.38
C LEU A 166 -2.36 44.44 24.73
N THR A 167 -1.31 44.55 23.91
CA THR A 167 -0.67 43.36 23.30
C THR A 167 -0.09 42.44 24.37
N LEU A 168 0.56 42.99 25.40
CA LEU A 168 1.09 42.19 26.51
C LEU A 168 -0.02 41.43 27.26
N VAL A 169 -1.18 42.06 27.46
CA VAL A 169 -2.36 41.39 28.09
C VAL A 169 -2.77 40.14 27.28
N VAL A 170 -2.88 40.30 25.96
CA VAL A 170 -3.25 39.16 25.09
C VAL A 170 -2.18 38.06 25.13
N VAL A 171 -0.92 38.42 25.00
CA VAL A 171 0.19 37.43 24.99
C VAL A 171 0.30 36.67 26.31
N VAL A 172 0.04 37.32 27.46
CA VAL A 172 0.09 36.67 28.78
C VAL A 172 -1.09 35.74 29.01
N ILE A 173 -2.28 36.07 28.51
CA ILE A 173 -3.50 35.23 28.73
C ILE A 173 -3.56 34.06 27.73
N THR A 174 -3.06 34.22 26.51
CA THR A 174 -3.16 33.17 25.46
C THR A 174 -2.56 31.81 25.86
N PRO A 175 -1.43 31.69 26.57
CA PRO A 175 -0.91 30.41 27.01
C PRO A 175 -1.90 29.58 27.86
N VAL A 176 -2.84 30.23 28.54
CA VAL A 176 -3.89 29.55 29.29
C VAL A 176 -4.78 28.73 28.34
N SER A 177 -5.10 29.25 27.14
CA SER A 177 -5.82 28.51 26.09
C SER A 177 -5.04 27.27 25.68
N PHE A 178 -3.73 27.37 25.50
CA PHE A 178 -2.88 26.25 25.10
C PHE A 178 -2.82 25.16 26.17
N VAL A 179 -2.67 25.53 27.43
CA VAL A 179 -2.66 24.58 28.56
C VAL A 179 -4.01 23.84 28.64
N MET A 180 -5.12 24.57 28.50
CA MET A 180 -6.45 23.99 28.53
C MET A 180 -6.68 23.04 27.35
N ALA A 181 -6.36 23.48 26.14
CA ALA A 181 -6.46 22.66 24.93
C ALA A 181 -5.60 21.39 25.02
N SER A 182 -4.37 21.51 25.52
CA SER A 182 -3.44 20.38 25.69
C SER A 182 -3.96 19.37 26.74
N PHE A 183 -4.57 19.84 27.83
CA PHE A 183 -5.15 18.98 28.84
C PHE A 183 -6.33 18.15 28.28
N VAL A 184 -7.24 18.82 27.56
CA VAL A 184 -8.39 18.15 26.93
C VAL A 184 -7.93 17.19 25.84
N ALA A 185 -6.96 17.60 24.99
CA ALA A 185 -6.41 16.77 23.92
C ALA A 185 -5.77 15.47 24.46
N LYS A 186 -4.98 15.54 25.56
CA LYS A 186 -4.41 14.35 26.19
C LYS A 186 -5.46 13.36 26.70
N LYS A 187 -6.54 13.87 27.30
CA LYS A 187 -7.66 13.03 27.78
C LYS A 187 -8.42 12.40 26.62
N SER A 188 -8.72 13.21 25.60
CA SER A 188 -9.39 12.77 24.39
C SER A 188 -8.58 11.69 23.66
N TYR A 189 -7.27 11.90 23.47
CA TYR A 189 -6.36 10.93 22.84
C TYR A 189 -6.36 9.56 23.55
N HIS A 190 -6.35 9.56 24.88
CA HIS A 190 -6.38 8.30 25.65
C HIS A 190 -7.64 7.47 25.33
N PHE A 191 -8.79 8.11 25.31
CA PHE A 191 -10.06 7.43 25.00
C PHE A 191 -10.17 7.05 23.51
N PHE A 192 -9.70 7.86 22.60
CA PHE A 192 -9.68 7.51 21.18
C PHE A 192 -8.74 6.31 20.90
N LYS A 193 -7.62 6.23 21.62
CA LYS A 193 -6.73 5.07 21.52
C LYS A 193 -7.44 3.79 21.99
N GLN A 194 -8.09 3.82 23.16
CA GLN A 194 -8.87 2.69 23.66
C GLN A 194 -10.02 2.32 22.69
N GLN A 195 -10.73 3.32 22.15
CA GLN A 195 -11.77 3.10 21.16
C GLN A 195 -11.23 2.40 19.90
N SER A 196 -10.04 2.79 19.45
CA SER A 196 -9.41 2.18 18.28
C SER A 196 -9.02 0.71 18.54
N GLU A 197 -8.50 0.41 19.73
CA GLU A 197 -8.16 -0.96 20.14
C GLU A 197 -9.41 -1.85 20.17
N ILE A 198 -10.47 -1.44 20.89
CA ILE A 198 -11.72 -2.21 20.97
C ILE A 198 -12.41 -2.33 19.60
N ARG A 199 -12.33 -1.31 18.76
CA ARG A 199 -12.84 -1.38 17.38
C ARG A 199 -12.06 -2.39 16.53
N GLY A 200 -10.75 -2.51 16.74
CA GLY A 200 -9.92 -3.55 16.14
C GLY A 200 -10.40 -4.94 16.54
N ASP A 201 -10.62 -5.17 17.84
CA ASP A 201 -11.12 -6.45 18.35
C ASP A 201 -12.53 -6.76 17.79
N GLN A 202 -13.41 -5.77 17.73
CA GLN A 202 -14.73 -5.92 17.13
C GLN A 202 -14.66 -6.32 15.65
N THR A 203 -13.79 -5.66 14.88
CA THR A 203 -13.61 -5.94 13.45
C THR A 203 -13.03 -7.34 13.23
N ALA A 204 -12.03 -7.74 14.03
CA ALA A 204 -11.44 -9.07 13.98
C ALA A 204 -12.48 -10.16 14.27
N TYR A 205 -13.28 -9.95 15.33
CA TYR A 205 -14.38 -10.87 15.69
C TYR A 205 -15.43 -10.98 14.56
N MET A 206 -15.83 -9.83 13.98
CA MET A 206 -16.79 -9.83 12.86
C MET A 206 -16.26 -10.58 11.65
N ASN A 207 -15.01 -10.35 11.27
CA ASN A 207 -14.39 -11.03 10.12
C ASN A 207 -14.34 -12.54 10.36
N GLU A 208 -13.90 -12.98 11.54
CA GLU A 208 -13.88 -14.40 11.91
C GLU A 208 -15.27 -15.04 11.81
N MET A 209 -16.31 -14.36 12.32
CA MET A 209 -17.68 -14.89 12.29
C MET A 209 -18.29 -14.88 10.89
N ILE A 210 -17.94 -13.90 10.03
CA ILE A 210 -18.38 -13.83 8.64
C ILE A 210 -17.72 -14.95 7.83
N GLU A 211 -16.41 -15.14 7.95
CA GLU A 211 -15.69 -16.25 7.30
C GLU A 211 -16.19 -17.60 7.79
N GLY A 212 -16.42 -17.72 9.09
CA GLY A 212 -16.94 -18.91 9.76
C GLY A 212 -18.46 -19.11 9.67
N THR A 213 -19.23 -18.26 8.95
CA THR A 213 -20.72 -18.28 8.96
C THR A 213 -21.32 -19.66 8.69
N ARG A 214 -20.73 -20.43 7.78
CA ARG A 214 -21.19 -21.80 7.48
C ARG A 214 -21.07 -22.73 8.70
N VAL A 215 -19.97 -22.61 9.44
CA VAL A 215 -19.71 -23.39 10.67
C VAL A 215 -20.66 -22.95 11.78
N VAL A 216 -20.75 -21.62 12.01
CA VAL A 216 -21.68 -21.04 13.01
C VAL A 216 -23.11 -21.51 12.79
N THR A 217 -23.55 -21.50 11.51
CA THR A 217 -24.90 -21.95 11.13
C THR A 217 -25.08 -23.46 11.30
N ALA A 218 -24.10 -24.26 10.88
CA ALA A 218 -24.16 -25.72 10.98
C ALA A 218 -24.21 -26.19 12.45
N PHE A 219 -23.53 -25.48 13.37
CA PHE A 219 -23.53 -25.79 14.80
C PHE A 219 -24.55 -24.99 15.62
N GLN A 220 -25.43 -24.21 14.97
CA GLN A 220 -26.51 -23.41 15.61
C GLN A 220 -26.00 -22.50 16.73
N GLN A 221 -24.84 -21.84 16.52
CA GLN A 221 -24.20 -20.97 17.52
C GLN A 221 -24.51 -19.46 17.30
N GLN A 222 -25.51 -19.11 16.48
CA GLN A 222 -25.80 -17.70 16.13
C GLN A 222 -26.13 -16.83 17.35
N GLU A 223 -26.89 -17.37 18.33
CA GLU A 223 -27.27 -16.62 19.53
C GLU A 223 -26.05 -16.29 20.39
N LYS A 224 -25.13 -17.24 20.54
CA LYS A 224 -23.88 -17.03 21.28
C LYS A 224 -22.98 -15.99 20.59
N VAL A 225 -22.87 -16.04 19.27
CA VAL A 225 -22.12 -15.04 18.49
C VAL A 225 -22.69 -13.64 18.68
N ILE A 226 -24.02 -13.49 18.71
CA ILE A 226 -24.68 -12.22 18.96
C ILE A 226 -24.43 -11.74 20.40
N GLU A 227 -24.46 -12.63 21.37
CA GLU A 227 -24.19 -12.31 22.79
C GLU A 227 -22.75 -11.81 22.95
N ASP A 228 -21.74 -12.55 22.44
CA ASP A 228 -20.32 -12.19 22.51
C ASP A 228 -20.07 -10.84 21.79
N PHE A 229 -20.63 -10.66 20.60
CA PHE A 229 -20.56 -9.38 19.87
C PHE A 229 -21.17 -8.23 20.67
N SER A 230 -22.30 -8.47 21.36
CA SER A 230 -23.00 -7.44 22.14
C SER A 230 -22.15 -6.95 23.32
N VAL A 231 -21.34 -7.81 23.92
CA VAL A 231 -20.39 -7.43 24.98
C VAL A 231 -19.33 -6.48 24.42
N ILE A 232 -18.66 -6.85 23.32
CA ILE A 232 -17.65 -6.02 22.67
C ILE A 232 -18.24 -4.68 22.23
N ASN A 233 -19.43 -4.70 21.62
CA ASN A 233 -20.13 -3.51 21.15
C ASN A 233 -20.53 -2.57 22.29
N LYS A 234 -20.89 -3.10 23.45
CA LYS A 234 -21.18 -2.31 24.64
C LYS A 234 -19.93 -1.60 25.15
N ASP A 235 -18.80 -2.32 25.26
CA ASP A 235 -17.52 -1.74 25.67
C ASP A 235 -17.08 -0.65 24.70
N LEU A 236 -17.23 -0.88 23.38
CA LEU A 236 -16.95 0.12 22.37
C LEU A 236 -17.84 1.36 22.54
N THR A 237 -19.12 1.16 22.85
CA THR A 237 -20.07 2.25 23.06
C THR A 237 -19.68 3.11 24.27
N ASP A 238 -19.36 2.47 25.40
CA ASP A 238 -18.99 3.16 26.64
C ASP A 238 -17.70 3.99 26.48
N VAL A 239 -16.70 3.45 25.77
CA VAL A 239 -15.44 4.16 25.50
C VAL A 239 -15.66 5.25 24.45
N SER A 240 -16.47 4.99 23.42
CA SER A 240 -16.80 5.97 22.36
C SER A 240 -17.52 7.18 22.94
N LEU A 241 -18.46 6.99 23.85
CA LEU A 241 -19.16 8.10 24.53
C LEU A 241 -18.16 8.98 25.29
N LYS A 242 -17.20 8.40 26.00
CA LYS A 242 -16.16 9.16 26.71
C LYS A 242 -15.24 9.89 25.73
N ALA A 243 -14.81 9.24 24.64
CA ALA A 243 -13.98 9.84 23.62
C ALA A 243 -14.66 11.05 22.97
N ILE A 244 -15.92 10.90 22.56
CA ILE A 244 -16.73 11.98 21.97
C ILE A 244 -16.98 13.09 22.98
N PHE A 245 -17.30 12.77 24.22
CA PHE A 245 -17.52 13.77 25.29
C PHE A 245 -16.30 14.66 25.47
N PHE A 246 -15.10 14.07 25.69
CA PHE A 246 -13.88 14.87 25.86
C PHE A 246 -13.49 15.62 24.60
N SER A 247 -13.66 15.04 23.42
CA SER A 247 -13.44 15.72 22.15
C SER A 247 -14.37 16.92 21.97
N SER A 248 -15.64 16.77 22.31
CA SER A 248 -16.66 17.83 22.19
C SER A 248 -16.43 19.00 23.14
N ILE A 249 -15.80 18.78 24.30
CA ILE A 249 -15.46 19.85 25.25
C ILE A 249 -14.35 20.76 24.73
N THR A 250 -13.51 20.30 23.81
CA THR A 250 -12.38 21.09 23.29
C THR A 250 -12.81 22.46 22.75
N ASN A 251 -13.83 22.49 21.89
CA ASN A 251 -14.31 23.73 21.29
C ASN A 251 -14.98 24.69 22.31
N PRO A 252 -15.89 24.25 23.20
CA PRO A 252 -16.42 25.12 24.26
C PRO A 252 -15.35 25.66 25.20
N ALA A 253 -14.38 24.80 25.61
CA ALA A 253 -13.30 25.20 26.50
C ALA A 253 -12.40 26.27 25.88
N THR A 254 -11.99 26.10 24.63
CA THR A 254 -11.18 27.09 23.92
C THR A 254 -11.96 28.38 23.65
N ARG A 255 -13.25 28.30 23.32
CA ARG A 255 -14.12 29.49 23.19
C ARG A 255 -14.24 30.25 24.50
N PHE A 256 -14.39 29.55 25.63
CA PHE A 256 -14.43 30.18 26.94
C PHE A 256 -13.17 30.98 27.25
N VAL A 257 -11.97 30.40 27.02
CA VAL A 257 -10.72 31.14 27.23
C VAL A 257 -10.57 32.31 26.26
N ASN A 258 -10.94 32.11 24.98
CA ASN A 258 -10.93 33.20 24.01
C ASN A 258 -11.89 34.35 24.43
N SER A 259 -13.05 34.02 25.03
CA SER A 259 -13.97 35.03 25.58
C SER A 259 -13.33 35.79 26.75
N ILE A 260 -12.54 35.13 27.60
CA ILE A 260 -11.77 35.79 28.67
C ILE A 260 -10.76 36.77 28.07
N VAL A 261 -9.99 36.35 27.04
CA VAL A 261 -9.05 37.23 26.33
C VAL A 261 -9.80 38.42 25.76
N TYR A 262 -10.88 38.19 25.03
CA TYR A 262 -11.69 39.24 24.40
C TYR A 262 -12.27 40.22 25.43
N THR A 263 -12.83 39.71 26.53
CA THR A 263 -13.38 40.54 27.62
C THR A 263 -12.30 41.35 28.29
N SER A 264 -11.13 40.75 28.58
CA SER A 264 -10.00 41.44 29.17
C SER A 264 -9.53 42.59 28.28
N VAL A 265 -9.36 42.34 26.98
CA VAL A 265 -9.03 43.37 25.99
C VAL A 265 -10.08 44.47 25.94
N GLY A 266 -11.38 44.11 25.98
CA GLY A 266 -12.49 45.06 26.02
C GLY A 266 -12.44 46.00 27.24
N VAL A 267 -12.25 45.41 28.44
CA VAL A 267 -12.20 46.18 29.69
C VAL A 267 -10.96 47.07 29.73
N PHE A 268 -9.75 46.52 29.54
CA PHE A 268 -8.53 47.32 29.55
C PHE A 268 -8.50 48.32 28.39
N GLY A 269 -8.97 47.94 27.21
CA GLY A 269 -9.05 48.81 26.04
C GLY A 269 -10.02 49.98 26.26
N ALA A 270 -11.17 49.78 26.94
CA ALA A 270 -12.07 50.85 27.30
C ALA A 270 -11.40 51.88 28.22
N PHE A 271 -10.60 51.45 29.20
CA PHE A 271 -9.82 52.39 30.02
C PHE A 271 -8.82 53.21 29.18
N PHE A 272 -8.15 52.58 28.18
CA PHE A 272 -7.24 53.31 27.28
C PHE A 272 -8.01 54.27 26.36
N VAL A 273 -9.23 53.96 25.93
CA VAL A 273 -10.07 54.89 25.14
C VAL A 273 -10.44 56.10 26.00
N ILE A 274 -10.93 55.87 27.24
CA ILE A 274 -11.31 56.95 28.16
C ILE A 274 -10.09 57.86 28.48
N SER A 275 -8.90 57.30 28.61
CA SER A 275 -7.65 58.06 28.85
C SER A 275 -7.07 58.71 27.59
N GLY A 276 -7.67 58.55 26.43
CA GLY A 276 -7.18 59.09 25.15
C GLY A 276 -5.99 58.36 24.55
N GLY A 277 -5.65 57.18 25.07
CA GLY A 277 -4.48 56.39 24.60
C GLY A 277 -4.72 55.60 23.32
N VAL A 278 -5.99 55.29 22.98
CA VAL A 278 -6.41 54.64 21.73
C VAL A 278 -7.77 55.17 21.30
N THR A 279 -8.11 55.10 20.01
CA THR A 279 -9.43 55.44 19.51
C THR A 279 -10.41 54.27 19.65
N VAL A 280 -11.73 54.54 19.50
CA VAL A 280 -12.74 53.48 19.50
C VAL A 280 -12.55 52.52 18.32
N GLY A 281 -12.19 53.06 17.15
CA GLY A 281 -11.87 52.24 15.97
C GLY A 281 -10.63 51.39 16.18
N GLN A 282 -9.59 51.95 16.80
CA GLN A 282 -8.39 51.16 17.15
C GLN A 282 -8.71 50.05 18.14
N LEU A 283 -9.56 50.27 19.13
CA LEU A 283 -10.01 49.21 20.03
C LEU A 283 -10.82 48.11 19.29
N SER A 284 -11.70 48.50 18.36
CA SER A 284 -12.42 47.56 17.51
C SER A 284 -11.47 46.68 16.66
N ALA A 285 -10.47 47.32 16.04
CA ALA A 285 -9.46 46.60 15.29
C ALA A 285 -8.65 45.65 16.20
N PHE A 286 -8.29 46.09 17.40
CA PHE A 286 -7.51 45.31 18.37
C PHE A 286 -8.29 44.06 18.85
N LEU A 287 -9.58 44.18 19.12
CA LEU A 287 -10.47 43.07 19.47
C LEU A 287 -10.52 42.01 18.34
N SER A 288 -10.54 42.48 17.09
CA SER A 288 -10.50 41.59 15.91
C SER A 288 -9.14 40.88 15.80
N TYR A 289 -8.03 41.61 16.05
CA TYR A 289 -6.70 40.98 16.08
C TYR A 289 -6.53 39.99 17.22
N ALA A 290 -7.03 40.27 18.42
CA ALA A 290 -7.00 39.33 19.54
C ALA A 290 -7.71 38.00 19.20
N ASN A 291 -8.83 38.07 18.49
CA ASN A 291 -9.55 36.88 18.01
C ASN A 291 -8.77 36.13 16.92
N GLN A 292 -8.18 36.86 15.95
CA GLN A 292 -7.34 36.25 14.90
C GLN A 292 -6.04 35.66 15.44
N TYR A 293 -5.46 36.23 16.49
CA TYR A 293 -4.26 35.73 17.16
C TYR A 293 -4.50 34.39 17.85
N THR A 294 -5.65 34.22 18.52
CA THR A 294 -5.94 33.01 19.29
C THR A 294 -6.39 31.82 18.43
N LYS A 295 -6.98 32.05 17.26
CA LYS A 295 -7.53 31.03 16.39
C LYS A 295 -6.48 29.99 15.92
N PRO A 296 -5.30 30.37 15.39
CA PRO A 296 -4.30 29.40 14.92
C PRO A 296 -3.76 28.47 15.99
N PHE A 297 -3.71 28.87 17.26
CA PHE A 297 -3.25 27.99 18.34
C PHE A 297 -4.12 26.75 18.52
N ASN A 298 -5.42 26.87 18.25
CA ASN A 298 -6.35 25.75 18.31
C ASN A 298 -6.17 24.82 17.08
N GLU A 299 -5.94 25.40 15.90
CA GLU A 299 -5.77 24.67 14.65
C GLU A 299 -4.43 23.95 14.58
N ILE A 300 -3.33 24.57 15.03
CA ILE A 300 -1.99 24.01 15.01
C ILE A 300 -1.89 22.66 15.74
N SER A 301 -2.61 22.50 16.87
CA SER A 301 -2.60 21.24 17.62
C SER A 301 -3.10 20.06 16.79
N GLY A 302 -4.19 20.25 16.04
CA GLY A 302 -4.72 19.23 15.10
C GLY A 302 -3.74 18.95 13.96
N VAL A 303 -3.19 20.00 13.36
CA VAL A 303 -2.22 19.88 12.25
C VAL A 303 -0.96 19.13 12.66
N ILE A 304 -0.43 19.36 13.88
CA ILE A 304 0.74 18.61 14.38
C ILE A 304 0.44 17.12 14.45
N THR A 305 -0.76 16.71 14.92
CA THR A 305 -1.15 15.31 14.98
C THR A 305 -1.23 14.70 13.58
N GLU A 306 -1.86 15.39 12.63
CA GLU A 306 -1.96 14.93 11.24
C GLU A 306 -0.59 14.85 10.55
N LEU A 307 0.31 15.78 10.82
CA LEU A 307 1.70 15.72 10.34
C LEU A 307 2.46 14.52 10.93
N GLN A 308 2.26 14.20 12.22
CA GLN A 308 2.87 13.02 12.84
C GLN A 308 2.35 11.73 12.20
N ASN A 309 1.04 11.64 11.94
CA ASN A 309 0.44 10.52 11.23
C ASN A 309 1.00 10.40 9.80
N ALA A 310 1.05 11.51 9.08
CA ALA A 310 1.62 11.57 7.72
C ALA A 310 3.08 11.13 7.68
N ILE A 311 3.90 11.55 8.65
CA ILE A 311 5.30 11.12 8.76
C ILE A 311 5.40 9.63 9.05
N ALA A 312 4.52 9.09 9.90
CA ALA A 312 4.49 7.65 10.18
C ALA A 312 4.10 6.84 8.94
N CYS A 313 3.09 7.29 8.17
CA CYS A 313 2.69 6.69 6.91
C CYS A 313 3.81 6.76 5.87
N ALA A 314 4.43 7.93 5.70
CA ALA A 314 5.59 8.09 4.81
C ALA A 314 6.74 7.15 5.20
N ASN A 315 6.98 6.95 6.50
CA ASN A 315 8.02 6.03 6.97
C ASN A 315 7.77 4.60 6.49
N ARG A 316 6.52 4.10 6.56
CA ARG A 316 6.18 2.75 6.08
C ARG A 316 6.39 2.60 4.56
N VAL A 317 6.08 3.65 3.79
CA VAL A 317 6.38 3.66 2.34
C VAL A 317 7.89 3.68 2.09
N PHE A 318 8.67 4.49 2.84
CA PHE A 318 10.13 4.50 2.71
C PHE A 318 10.78 3.18 3.16
N GLU A 319 10.24 2.50 4.15
CA GLU A 319 10.69 1.14 4.53
C GLU A 319 10.56 0.17 3.36
N LEU A 320 9.49 0.25 2.56
CA LEU A 320 9.33 -0.53 1.34
C LEU A 320 10.38 -0.14 0.28
N LEU A 321 10.58 1.16 0.05
CA LEU A 321 11.55 1.68 -0.92
C LEU A 321 13.00 1.31 -0.60
N GLU A 322 13.33 1.15 0.67
CA GLU A 322 14.68 0.84 1.16
C GLU A 322 14.97 -0.66 1.29
N GLN A 323 13.97 -1.51 1.04
CA GLN A 323 14.24 -2.94 1.01
C GLN A 323 15.31 -3.26 -0.04
N PRO A 324 16.19 -4.22 0.23
CA PRO A 324 17.15 -4.66 -0.77
C PRO A 324 16.41 -5.22 -1.99
N SER A 325 16.80 -4.80 -3.18
CA SER A 325 16.34 -5.42 -4.42
C SER A 325 16.95 -6.82 -4.58
N GLU A 326 16.44 -7.62 -5.52
CA GLU A 326 17.10 -8.86 -5.92
C GLU A 326 18.61 -8.61 -6.10
N ARG A 327 19.43 -9.60 -5.78
CA ARG A 327 20.89 -9.48 -5.97
C ARG A 327 21.17 -9.08 -7.41
N PRO A 328 22.05 -8.10 -7.66
CA PRO A 328 22.44 -7.76 -9.02
C PRO A 328 23.02 -8.99 -9.71
N GLU A 329 22.84 -9.07 -11.01
CA GLU A 329 23.46 -10.11 -11.80
C GLU A 329 24.99 -9.98 -11.75
N ARG A 330 25.71 -11.11 -11.88
CA ARG A 330 27.17 -11.10 -11.90
C ARG A 330 27.66 -10.36 -13.14
N GLU A 331 28.78 -9.64 -13.00
CA GLU A 331 29.46 -9.04 -14.15
C GLU A 331 29.89 -10.15 -15.13
N GLY A 332 29.46 -10.04 -16.39
CA GLY A 332 29.71 -11.04 -17.41
C GLY A 332 28.71 -12.20 -17.43
N ALA A 333 27.57 -12.10 -16.74
CA ALA A 333 26.49 -13.07 -16.84
C ALA A 333 26.10 -13.30 -18.30
N VAL A 334 25.98 -14.55 -18.72
CA VAL A 334 25.57 -14.93 -20.06
C VAL A 334 24.05 -14.89 -20.22
N SER A 335 23.59 -14.60 -21.42
CA SER A 335 22.17 -14.57 -21.78
C SER A 335 21.90 -15.52 -22.96
N PRO A 336 21.90 -16.86 -22.74
CA PRO A 336 21.54 -17.81 -23.79
C PRO A 336 20.14 -17.52 -24.33
N GLU A 337 19.94 -17.55 -25.64
CA GLU A 337 18.61 -17.43 -26.26
C GLU A 337 17.81 -18.72 -26.14
N THR A 338 18.50 -19.88 -26.13
CA THR A 338 17.91 -21.20 -26.01
C THR A 338 18.71 -22.06 -25.05
N PHE A 339 18.06 -23.06 -24.46
CA PHE A 339 18.67 -24.06 -23.59
C PHE A 339 18.45 -25.46 -24.17
N ASP A 340 19.44 -26.32 -24.04
CA ASP A 340 19.30 -27.77 -24.35
C ASP A 340 18.49 -28.48 -23.27
N GLY A 341 18.57 -27.97 -22.02
CA GLY A 341 17.78 -28.43 -20.89
C GLY A 341 18.44 -29.48 -20.01
N ALA A 342 19.77 -29.57 -20.01
CA ALA A 342 20.51 -30.35 -19.00
C ALA A 342 20.51 -29.56 -17.67
N VAL A 343 20.14 -30.21 -16.55
CA VAL A 343 20.07 -29.56 -15.23
C VAL A 343 20.86 -30.39 -14.21
N GLU A 344 21.80 -29.75 -13.53
CA GLU A 344 22.68 -30.38 -12.54
C GLU A 344 22.57 -29.67 -11.19
N PHE A 345 22.20 -30.42 -10.15
CA PHE A 345 22.35 -30.02 -8.76
C PHE A 345 23.53 -30.78 -8.16
N SER A 346 24.46 -30.08 -7.54
CA SER A 346 25.66 -30.67 -6.92
C SER A 346 25.76 -30.16 -5.48
N HIS A 347 25.49 -31.04 -4.52
CA HIS A 347 25.60 -30.79 -3.07
C HIS A 347 24.91 -29.50 -2.64
N VAL A 348 23.66 -29.31 -3.07
CA VAL A 348 22.88 -28.09 -2.82
C VAL A 348 22.25 -28.12 -1.43
N ASP A 349 22.51 -27.07 -0.65
CA ASP A 349 21.82 -26.81 0.62
C ASP A 349 20.96 -25.56 0.51
N PHE A 350 19.80 -25.60 1.15
CA PHE A 350 18.90 -24.46 1.17
C PHE A 350 18.04 -24.41 2.45
N SER A 351 17.79 -23.19 2.91
CA SER A 351 16.84 -22.87 3.99
C SER A 351 16.16 -21.52 3.76
N TYR A 352 14.85 -21.44 3.99
CA TYR A 352 14.13 -20.16 4.00
C TYR A 352 14.50 -19.31 5.21
N VAL A 353 14.69 -19.94 6.36
CA VAL A 353 15.06 -19.30 7.63
C VAL A 353 16.42 -19.79 8.06
N LYS A 354 17.32 -18.86 8.35
CA LYS A 354 18.68 -19.18 8.79
C LYS A 354 18.66 -20.09 10.04
N GLY A 355 19.30 -21.25 9.95
CA GLY A 355 19.34 -22.24 11.05
C GLY A 355 18.21 -23.26 11.03
N GLN A 356 17.32 -23.24 10.04
CA GLN A 356 16.30 -24.26 9.81
C GLN A 356 16.51 -24.88 8.41
N PRO A 357 17.41 -25.87 8.28
CA PRO A 357 17.67 -26.49 6.98
C PRO A 357 16.41 -27.16 6.45
N LEU A 358 16.15 -27.01 5.15
CA LEU A 358 15.03 -27.63 4.47
C LEU A 358 15.51 -28.59 3.36
N ILE A 359 16.58 -28.25 2.65
CA ILE A 359 17.23 -29.11 1.66
C ILE A 359 18.69 -29.23 2.09
N GLU A 360 19.19 -30.46 2.21
CA GLU A 360 20.56 -30.76 2.62
C GLU A 360 21.20 -31.76 1.66
N ASP A 361 22.43 -31.43 1.19
CA ASP A 361 23.26 -32.26 0.34
C ASP A 361 22.52 -32.82 -0.89
N PHE A 362 21.69 -32.02 -1.52
CA PHE A 362 20.85 -32.42 -2.64
C PHE A 362 21.68 -32.48 -3.92
N SER A 363 21.71 -33.68 -4.58
CA SER A 363 22.41 -33.92 -5.83
C SER A 363 21.48 -34.61 -6.84
N LEU A 364 21.41 -34.05 -8.06
CA LEU A 364 20.61 -34.57 -9.16
C LEU A 364 21.24 -34.19 -10.50
N ASP A 365 21.30 -35.14 -11.41
CA ASP A 365 21.65 -34.93 -12.81
C ASP A 365 20.46 -35.30 -13.69
N VAL A 366 20.03 -34.36 -14.54
CA VAL A 366 18.89 -34.48 -15.48
C VAL A 366 19.39 -34.19 -16.89
N LYS A 367 19.18 -35.12 -17.79
CA LYS A 367 19.51 -35.00 -19.20
C LYS A 367 18.44 -34.21 -19.98
N PRO A 368 18.83 -33.59 -21.10
CA PRO A 368 17.87 -32.96 -22.00
C PRO A 368 16.68 -33.87 -22.36
N GLY A 369 15.49 -33.34 -22.31
CA GLY A 369 14.24 -34.04 -22.66
C GLY A 369 13.74 -35.04 -21.60
N GLN A 370 14.40 -35.20 -20.45
CA GLN A 370 13.93 -36.10 -19.39
C GLN A 370 12.76 -35.49 -18.62
N ARG A 371 11.84 -36.39 -18.22
CA ARG A 371 10.71 -36.06 -17.33
C ARG A 371 11.04 -36.50 -15.92
N VAL A 372 11.12 -35.53 -15.02
CA VAL A 372 11.43 -35.72 -13.59
C VAL A 372 10.17 -35.51 -12.76
N ALA A 373 9.63 -36.57 -12.17
CA ALA A 373 8.52 -36.48 -11.22
C ALA A 373 9.04 -36.31 -9.80
N ILE A 374 8.57 -35.29 -9.11
CA ILE A 374 8.91 -34.99 -7.71
C ILE A 374 7.72 -35.39 -6.85
N VAL A 375 7.89 -36.40 -6.00
CA VAL A 375 6.85 -36.94 -5.12
C VAL A 375 7.27 -36.88 -3.65
N GLY A 376 6.31 -36.78 -2.76
CA GLY A 376 6.58 -36.73 -1.31
C GLY A 376 5.43 -36.09 -0.54
N PRO A 377 5.42 -36.20 0.78
CA PRO A 377 4.39 -35.58 1.62
C PRO A 377 4.44 -34.05 1.53
N THR A 378 3.38 -33.39 2.01
CA THR A 378 3.34 -31.92 2.12
C THR A 378 4.47 -31.46 3.03
N GLY A 379 5.15 -30.38 2.65
CA GLY A 379 6.31 -29.84 3.39
C GLY A 379 7.65 -30.52 3.12
N SER A 380 7.72 -31.53 2.22
CA SER A 380 8.97 -32.22 1.92
C SER A 380 9.98 -31.44 1.05
N GLY A 381 9.66 -30.22 0.60
CA GLY A 381 10.56 -29.38 -0.19
C GLY A 381 10.33 -29.41 -1.71
N LYS A 382 9.21 -30.00 -2.20
CA LYS A 382 8.91 -30.09 -3.65
C LYS A 382 8.88 -28.72 -4.34
N THR A 383 8.05 -27.81 -3.84
CA THR A 383 7.95 -26.43 -4.36
C THR A 383 9.25 -25.65 -4.18
N THR A 384 10.02 -25.98 -3.16
CA THR A 384 11.32 -25.34 -2.92
C THR A 384 12.31 -25.65 -4.05
N LEU A 385 12.36 -26.88 -4.57
CA LEU A 385 13.21 -27.20 -5.72
C LEU A 385 12.83 -26.38 -6.95
N ILE A 386 11.53 -26.17 -7.18
CA ILE A 386 11.03 -25.31 -8.26
C ILE A 386 11.49 -23.87 -8.07
N ASN A 387 11.35 -23.34 -6.85
CA ASN A 387 11.78 -21.98 -6.53
C ASN A 387 13.28 -21.77 -6.74
N LEU A 388 14.10 -22.80 -6.49
CA LEU A 388 15.54 -22.75 -6.76
C LEU A 388 15.84 -22.81 -8.26
N LEU A 389 15.14 -23.65 -9.04
CA LEU A 389 15.28 -23.73 -10.50
C LEU A 389 14.98 -22.40 -11.18
N MET A 390 13.92 -21.71 -10.74
CA MET A 390 13.53 -20.39 -11.24
C MET A 390 14.36 -19.24 -10.68
N ARG A 391 15.32 -19.57 -9.80
CA ARG A 391 16.13 -18.57 -9.08
C ARG A 391 15.25 -17.49 -8.42
N PHE A 392 14.11 -17.90 -7.84
CA PHE A 392 13.31 -17.06 -6.95
C PHE A 392 13.99 -16.92 -5.59
N TYR A 393 14.79 -17.92 -5.23
CA TYR A 393 15.64 -17.94 -4.06
C TYR A 393 17.06 -18.37 -4.45
N GLU A 394 18.06 -17.82 -3.78
CA GLU A 394 19.45 -18.21 -3.97
C GLU A 394 19.78 -19.40 -3.07
N ILE A 395 20.58 -20.34 -3.55
CA ILE A 395 21.06 -21.49 -2.77
C ILE A 395 22.01 -21.02 -1.65
N ASN A 396 22.08 -21.77 -0.54
CA ASN A 396 22.98 -21.44 0.58
C ASN A 396 24.40 -21.95 0.30
N SER A 397 24.52 -23.15 -0.28
CA SER A 397 25.77 -23.79 -0.66
C SER A 397 25.56 -24.79 -1.80
N GLY A 398 26.62 -25.29 -2.38
CA GLY A 398 26.58 -26.20 -3.52
C GLY A 398 26.56 -25.47 -4.87
N LYS A 399 26.12 -26.17 -5.92
CA LYS A 399 26.04 -25.64 -7.28
C LYS A 399 24.75 -26.11 -7.96
N LEU A 400 24.04 -25.18 -8.61
CA LEU A 400 22.96 -25.48 -9.54
C LEU A 400 23.37 -24.93 -10.92
N ALA A 401 23.38 -25.82 -11.92
CA ALA A 401 23.78 -25.47 -13.27
C ALA A 401 22.76 -25.91 -14.31
N ILE A 402 22.68 -25.16 -15.41
CA ILE A 402 21.87 -25.46 -16.60
C ILE A 402 22.81 -25.43 -17.80
N ASP A 403 22.83 -26.51 -18.58
CA ASP A 403 23.70 -26.69 -19.73
C ASP A 403 25.17 -26.38 -19.41
N GLY A 404 25.64 -26.80 -18.20
CA GLY A 404 27.00 -26.60 -17.70
C GLY A 404 27.28 -25.20 -17.11
N HIS A 405 26.39 -24.22 -17.28
CA HIS A 405 26.53 -22.88 -16.70
C HIS A 405 25.84 -22.82 -15.32
N SER A 406 26.55 -22.26 -14.32
CA SER A 406 25.89 -21.97 -13.03
C SER A 406 24.74 -21.00 -13.23
N ILE A 407 23.60 -21.24 -12.56
CA ILE A 407 22.44 -20.32 -12.66
C ILE A 407 22.76 -18.90 -12.19
N GLU A 408 23.80 -18.73 -11.37
CA GLU A 408 24.27 -17.41 -10.94
C GLU A 408 25.00 -16.65 -12.05
N ASP A 409 25.55 -17.38 -13.04
CA ASP A 409 26.26 -16.83 -14.19
C ASP A 409 25.34 -16.64 -15.41
N ILE A 410 24.05 -17.00 -15.30
CA ILE A 410 23.01 -16.77 -16.30
C ILE A 410 22.14 -15.58 -15.84
N THR A 411 21.78 -14.68 -16.77
CA THR A 411 20.83 -13.61 -16.47
C THR A 411 19.46 -14.20 -16.10
N ARG A 412 18.80 -13.64 -15.06
CA ARG A 412 17.46 -14.12 -14.65
C ARG A 412 16.44 -14.05 -15.77
N HIS A 413 16.55 -13.03 -16.61
CA HIS A 413 15.66 -12.88 -17.77
C HIS A 413 15.81 -14.06 -18.73
N SER A 414 17.03 -14.42 -19.12
CA SER A 414 17.27 -15.57 -20.00
C SER A 414 16.87 -16.88 -19.34
N LEU A 415 17.25 -17.08 -18.07
CA LEU A 415 16.90 -18.27 -17.29
C LEU A 415 15.38 -18.49 -17.25
N ARG A 416 14.61 -17.45 -16.84
CA ARG A 416 13.16 -17.53 -16.71
C ARG A 416 12.44 -17.68 -18.04
N ASN A 417 12.97 -17.11 -19.12
CA ASN A 417 12.45 -17.32 -20.47
C ASN A 417 12.68 -18.77 -20.99
N GLY A 418 13.70 -19.45 -20.49
CA GLY A 418 13.96 -20.85 -20.83
C GLY A 418 12.95 -21.82 -20.20
N PHE A 419 12.22 -21.39 -19.15
CA PHE A 419 11.24 -22.21 -18.46
C PHE A 419 9.80 -21.79 -18.79
N GLY A 420 8.95 -22.77 -19.06
CA GLY A 420 7.50 -22.63 -19.04
C GLY A 420 6.94 -23.15 -17.72
N MET A 421 6.15 -22.36 -17.02
CA MET A 421 5.65 -22.71 -15.70
C MET A 421 4.11 -22.76 -15.69
N VAL A 422 3.57 -23.92 -15.31
CA VAL A 422 2.15 -24.09 -15.03
C VAL A 422 1.98 -24.35 -13.53
N LEU A 423 1.44 -23.34 -12.84
CA LEU A 423 1.22 -23.37 -11.39
C LEU A 423 -0.07 -24.08 -11.01
N GLN A 424 -0.15 -24.50 -9.74
CA GLN A 424 -1.38 -25.01 -9.13
C GLN A 424 -2.49 -23.95 -9.13
N GLU A 425 -2.15 -22.71 -8.79
CA GLU A 425 -3.06 -21.58 -8.87
C GLU A 425 -3.11 -21.05 -10.29
N THR A 426 -4.29 -21.10 -10.90
CA THR A 426 -4.51 -20.61 -12.26
C THR A 426 -4.81 -19.13 -12.24
N TRP A 427 -3.81 -18.32 -12.60
CA TRP A 427 -3.98 -16.88 -12.70
C TRP A 427 -4.26 -16.46 -14.14
N LEU A 428 -5.33 -15.67 -14.32
CA LEU A 428 -5.69 -15.01 -15.58
C LEU A 428 -5.73 -13.49 -15.33
N GLN A 429 -5.13 -12.71 -16.22
CA GLN A 429 -5.20 -11.25 -16.14
C GLN A 429 -6.53 -10.75 -16.69
N THR A 430 -7.01 -9.63 -16.18
CA THR A 430 -8.13 -8.89 -16.77
C THR A 430 -7.76 -8.48 -18.20
N GLY A 431 -8.54 -8.94 -19.18
CA GLY A 431 -8.27 -8.74 -20.61
C GLY A 431 -8.98 -9.81 -21.45
N THR A 432 -8.74 -9.83 -22.73
CA THR A 432 -9.36 -10.81 -23.63
C THR A 432 -8.77 -12.22 -23.46
N VAL A 433 -9.48 -13.23 -23.91
CA VAL A 433 -8.96 -14.61 -24.00
C VAL A 433 -7.70 -14.64 -24.87
N CYS A 434 -7.69 -13.90 -25.98
CA CYS A 434 -6.53 -13.76 -26.86
C CYS A 434 -5.32 -13.21 -26.09
N GLU A 435 -5.47 -12.08 -25.38
CA GLU A 435 -4.39 -11.48 -24.58
C GLU A 435 -3.88 -12.43 -23.48
N ASN A 436 -4.76 -13.21 -22.87
CA ASN A 436 -4.38 -14.20 -21.87
C ASN A 436 -3.57 -15.37 -22.43
N ILE A 437 -3.84 -15.81 -23.65
CA ILE A 437 -3.09 -16.90 -24.30
C ILE A 437 -1.76 -16.38 -24.84
N THR A 438 -1.76 -15.20 -25.47
CA THR A 438 -0.57 -14.64 -26.16
C THR A 438 0.30 -13.78 -25.25
N MET A 439 -0.15 -13.50 -24.02
CA MET A 439 0.46 -12.51 -23.11
C MET A 439 0.66 -11.14 -23.77
N GLY A 440 -0.27 -10.77 -24.66
CA GLY A 440 -0.22 -9.51 -25.40
C GLY A 440 0.90 -9.43 -26.45
N ASN A 441 1.54 -10.55 -26.81
CA ASN A 441 2.60 -10.57 -27.82
C ASN A 441 2.02 -10.37 -29.23
N PRO A 442 2.29 -9.24 -29.90
CA PRO A 442 1.71 -8.93 -31.21
C PRO A 442 2.35 -9.72 -32.36
N THR A 443 3.43 -10.46 -32.12
CA THR A 443 4.11 -11.24 -33.16
C THR A 443 3.46 -12.60 -33.40
N ILE A 444 2.58 -13.02 -32.50
CA ILE A 444 1.86 -14.32 -32.60
C ILE A 444 0.72 -14.16 -33.59
N SER A 445 0.69 -15.01 -34.62
CA SER A 445 -0.41 -15.00 -35.58
C SER A 445 -1.68 -15.66 -35.00
N GLU A 446 -2.85 -15.21 -35.47
CA GLU A 446 -4.13 -15.82 -35.07
C GLU A 446 -4.18 -17.32 -35.43
N GLU A 447 -3.59 -17.71 -36.56
CA GLU A 447 -3.52 -19.13 -36.99
C GLU A 447 -2.73 -19.97 -35.99
N GLU A 448 -1.61 -19.47 -35.52
CA GLU A 448 -0.75 -20.14 -34.50
C GLU A 448 -1.49 -20.26 -33.18
N MET A 449 -2.15 -19.19 -32.73
CA MET A 449 -2.97 -19.18 -31.51
C MET A 449 -4.10 -20.23 -31.59
N ILE A 450 -4.83 -20.25 -32.70
CA ILE A 450 -5.92 -21.23 -32.92
C ILE A 450 -5.36 -22.65 -32.96
N ARG A 451 -4.19 -22.88 -33.56
CA ARG A 451 -3.53 -24.20 -33.58
C ARG A 451 -3.24 -24.69 -32.17
N VAL A 452 -2.61 -23.84 -31.34
CA VAL A 452 -2.33 -24.17 -29.92
C VAL A 452 -3.62 -24.34 -29.13
N ALA A 453 -4.61 -23.49 -29.34
CA ALA A 453 -5.92 -23.60 -28.70
C ALA A 453 -6.63 -24.92 -29.01
N LYS A 454 -6.47 -25.47 -30.20
CA LYS A 454 -6.98 -26.81 -30.54
C LYS A 454 -6.23 -27.93 -29.83
N LEU A 455 -4.89 -27.84 -29.76
CA LEU A 455 -4.06 -28.82 -29.06
C LEU A 455 -4.37 -28.84 -27.55
N CYS A 456 -4.67 -27.67 -26.95
CA CYS A 456 -5.05 -27.56 -25.55
C CYS A 456 -6.55 -27.76 -25.29
N HIS A 457 -7.35 -28.19 -26.28
CA HIS A 457 -8.80 -28.40 -26.16
C HIS A 457 -9.60 -27.16 -25.71
N ILE A 458 -9.07 -25.95 -25.88
CA ILE A 458 -9.76 -24.71 -25.51
C ILE A 458 -10.59 -24.12 -26.65
N HIS A 459 -10.22 -24.33 -27.91
CA HIS A 459 -10.92 -23.79 -29.08
C HIS A 459 -12.43 -24.06 -29.07
N GLY A 460 -12.82 -25.29 -28.67
CA GLY A 460 -14.21 -25.71 -28.72
C GLY A 460 -15.14 -25.00 -27.74
N PHE A 461 -14.64 -24.50 -26.61
CA PHE A 461 -15.46 -23.72 -25.68
C PHE A 461 -15.29 -22.21 -25.92
N VAL A 462 -14.09 -21.75 -26.28
CA VAL A 462 -13.84 -20.32 -26.57
C VAL A 462 -14.66 -19.87 -27.78
N SER A 463 -14.72 -20.66 -28.85
CA SER A 463 -15.52 -20.33 -30.05
C SER A 463 -17.03 -20.25 -29.80
N ARG A 464 -17.53 -20.74 -28.66
CA ARG A 464 -18.95 -20.66 -28.25
C ARG A 464 -19.24 -19.40 -27.42
N LEU A 465 -18.22 -18.69 -26.95
CA LEU A 465 -18.40 -17.45 -26.23
C LEU A 465 -18.95 -16.37 -27.17
N PRO A 466 -19.72 -15.39 -26.67
CA PRO A 466 -20.36 -14.36 -27.48
C PRO A 466 -19.39 -13.60 -28.39
N GLN A 467 -18.15 -13.38 -27.95
CA GLN A 467 -17.10 -12.67 -28.68
C GLN A 467 -15.89 -13.56 -29.00
N GLY A 468 -16.01 -14.90 -28.82
CA GLY A 468 -14.92 -15.83 -29.09
C GLY A 468 -13.65 -15.48 -28.32
N TYR A 469 -12.52 -15.33 -29.02
CA TYR A 469 -11.22 -14.99 -28.42
C TYR A 469 -11.13 -13.54 -27.90
N ASP A 470 -12.04 -12.65 -28.36
CA ASP A 470 -12.13 -11.27 -27.88
C ASP A 470 -12.99 -11.12 -26.63
N THR A 471 -13.51 -12.23 -26.11
CA THR A 471 -14.27 -12.22 -24.84
C THR A 471 -13.37 -11.76 -23.70
N VAL A 472 -13.81 -10.73 -22.97
CA VAL A 472 -13.07 -10.17 -21.84
C VAL A 472 -13.25 -11.04 -20.60
N ILE A 473 -12.15 -11.41 -19.99
CA ILE A 473 -12.08 -12.13 -18.71
C ILE A 473 -11.99 -11.08 -17.60
N SER A 474 -12.89 -11.13 -16.61
CA SER A 474 -12.84 -10.30 -15.40
C SER A 474 -11.83 -10.84 -14.38
N ASP A 475 -11.51 -10.03 -13.34
CA ASP A 475 -10.44 -10.25 -12.35
C ASP A 475 -10.35 -11.68 -11.76
N ASP A 476 -11.45 -12.40 -11.62
CA ASP A 476 -11.44 -13.76 -11.08
C ASP A 476 -11.64 -14.85 -12.17
N GLY A 477 -11.72 -14.47 -13.44
CA GLY A 477 -12.09 -15.39 -14.51
C GLY A 477 -13.43 -16.11 -14.22
N GLY A 478 -14.40 -15.38 -13.63
CA GLY A 478 -15.61 -15.91 -12.99
C GLY A 478 -16.47 -16.84 -13.84
N ASP A 479 -16.45 -16.68 -15.15
CA ASP A 479 -17.25 -17.48 -16.10
C ASP A 479 -16.57 -18.80 -16.52
N PHE A 480 -15.29 -19.02 -16.14
CA PHE A 480 -14.56 -20.24 -16.50
C PHE A 480 -14.43 -21.20 -15.32
N SER A 481 -14.66 -22.49 -15.59
CA SER A 481 -14.38 -23.54 -14.61
C SER A 481 -12.87 -23.63 -14.33
N GLN A 482 -12.49 -24.16 -13.17
CA GLN A 482 -11.08 -24.32 -12.79
C GLN A 482 -10.27 -25.09 -13.86
N GLY A 483 -10.86 -26.13 -14.45
CA GLY A 483 -10.21 -26.87 -15.54
C GLY A 483 -10.05 -26.06 -16.82
N GLN A 484 -11.01 -25.19 -17.16
CA GLN A 484 -10.89 -24.28 -18.31
C GLN A 484 -9.79 -23.24 -18.09
N LYS A 485 -9.70 -22.67 -16.89
CA LYS A 485 -8.61 -21.76 -16.52
C LYS A 485 -7.25 -22.44 -16.64
N GLN A 486 -7.13 -23.68 -16.18
CA GLN A 486 -5.89 -24.45 -16.28
C GLN A 486 -5.49 -24.73 -17.73
N LEU A 487 -6.45 -25.10 -18.60
CA LEU A 487 -6.19 -25.29 -20.04
C LEU A 487 -5.73 -23.99 -20.71
N LEU A 488 -6.28 -22.82 -20.32
CA LEU A 488 -5.81 -21.51 -20.81
C LEU A 488 -4.37 -21.23 -20.37
N CYS A 489 -4.01 -21.55 -19.11
CA CYS A 489 -2.64 -21.43 -18.62
C CYS A 489 -1.67 -22.38 -19.36
N ILE A 490 -2.08 -23.60 -19.67
CA ILE A 490 -1.27 -24.53 -20.48
C ILE A 490 -1.07 -23.97 -21.89
N ALA A 491 -2.11 -23.43 -22.53
CA ALA A 491 -2.02 -22.82 -23.86
C ALA A 491 -1.05 -21.62 -23.87
N ARG A 492 -1.09 -20.78 -22.83
CA ARG A 492 -0.14 -19.67 -22.63
C ARG A 492 1.31 -20.15 -22.63
N VAL A 493 1.62 -21.20 -21.88
CA VAL A 493 2.96 -21.77 -21.81
C VAL A 493 3.34 -22.41 -23.13
N MET A 494 2.41 -23.09 -23.81
CA MET A 494 2.67 -23.72 -25.11
C MET A 494 2.97 -22.67 -26.20
N MET A 495 2.38 -21.48 -26.13
CA MET A 495 2.69 -20.36 -27.03
C MET A 495 4.11 -19.85 -26.88
N GLY A 496 4.65 -19.84 -25.66
CA GLY A 496 6.03 -19.41 -25.39
C GLY A 496 7.11 -20.39 -25.86
N GLN A 497 6.74 -21.62 -26.23
CA GLN A 497 7.64 -22.69 -26.71
C GLN A 497 8.93 -22.88 -25.87
N PRO A 498 8.86 -22.93 -24.54
CA PRO A 498 10.02 -23.07 -23.69
C PRO A 498 10.67 -24.46 -23.85
N ASN A 499 11.98 -24.56 -23.66
CA ASN A 499 12.69 -25.84 -23.75
C ASN A 499 12.64 -26.65 -22.44
N MET A 500 12.39 -25.97 -21.34
CA MET A 500 12.25 -26.59 -20.02
C MET A 500 10.87 -26.27 -19.42
N LEU A 501 10.32 -27.18 -18.65
CA LEU A 501 8.98 -27.05 -18.07
C LEU A 501 9.00 -27.30 -16.57
N ILE A 502 8.18 -26.54 -15.88
CA ILE A 502 7.82 -26.75 -14.48
C ILE A 502 6.29 -26.87 -14.41
N LEU A 503 5.82 -28.03 -13.95
CA LEU A 503 4.40 -28.36 -13.88
C LEU A 503 4.03 -28.69 -12.45
N ASP A 504 3.13 -27.91 -11.86
CA ASP A 504 2.56 -28.19 -10.53
C ASP A 504 1.11 -28.72 -10.70
N GLU A 505 0.95 -30.02 -10.47
CA GLU A 505 -0.25 -30.79 -10.84
C GLU A 505 -1.20 -30.97 -9.65
N ALA A 506 -1.87 -29.90 -9.19
CA ALA A 506 -2.92 -30.00 -8.20
C ALA A 506 -4.31 -29.76 -8.82
N THR A 507 -5.10 -30.80 -8.95
CA THR A 507 -6.40 -30.77 -9.63
C THR A 507 -7.51 -31.49 -8.86
N SER A 508 -7.60 -31.27 -7.56
CA SER A 508 -8.56 -31.96 -6.66
C SER A 508 -10.05 -31.63 -6.91
N SER A 509 -10.36 -30.69 -7.83
CA SER A 509 -11.72 -30.16 -8.01
C SER A 509 -12.20 -30.12 -9.47
N ILE A 510 -11.60 -30.93 -10.37
CA ILE A 510 -11.90 -30.93 -11.81
C ILE A 510 -12.67 -32.20 -12.18
N ASP A 511 -13.67 -32.05 -13.05
CA ASP A 511 -14.43 -33.21 -13.59
C ASP A 511 -13.52 -34.10 -14.44
N THR A 512 -13.82 -35.42 -14.46
CA THR A 512 -12.99 -36.43 -15.11
C THR A 512 -12.79 -36.19 -16.62
N ARG A 513 -13.78 -35.61 -17.31
CA ARG A 513 -13.65 -35.34 -18.75
C ARG A 513 -12.68 -34.19 -19.04
N THR A 514 -12.74 -33.14 -18.26
CA THR A 514 -11.80 -32.01 -18.38
C THR A 514 -10.41 -32.42 -17.92
N GLU A 515 -10.33 -33.29 -16.92
CA GLU A 515 -9.08 -33.87 -16.47
C GLU A 515 -8.32 -34.63 -17.58
N LEU A 516 -9.01 -35.46 -18.36
CA LEU A 516 -8.40 -36.17 -19.50
C LEU A 516 -7.82 -35.16 -20.53
N LYS A 517 -8.53 -34.08 -20.83
CA LYS A 517 -8.05 -33.05 -21.75
C LYS A 517 -6.81 -32.33 -21.21
N ILE A 518 -6.77 -32.06 -19.91
CA ILE A 518 -5.59 -31.46 -19.26
C ILE A 518 -4.39 -32.41 -19.36
N GLN A 519 -4.58 -33.71 -19.14
CA GLN A 519 -3.53 -34.72 -19.29
C GLN A 519 -3.00 -34.79 -20.73
N GLU A 520 -3.89 -34.79 -21.73
CA GLU A 520 -3.50 -34.76 -23.15
C GLU A 520 -2.72 -33.48 -23.47
N ALA A 521 -3.19 -32.32 -23.01
CA ALA A 521 -2.49 -31.03 -23.21
C ALA A 521 -1.11 -31.02 -22.54
N PHE A 522 -0.96 -31.59 -21.35
CA PHE A 522 0.34 -31.74 -20.68
C PHE A 522 1.26 -32.69 -21.45
N GLN A 523 0.77 -33.79 -21.98
CA GLN A 523 1.58 -34.71 -22.80
C GLN A 523 2.16 -34.00 -24.01
N HIS A 524 1.33 -33.27 -24.77
CA HIS A 524 1.80 -32.47 -25.90
C HIS A 524 2.80 -31.37 -25.48
N LEU A 525 2.56 -30.71 -24.33
CA LEU A 525 3.46 -29.70 -23.81
C LEU A 525 4.85 -30.27 -23.47
N MET A 526 4.91 -31.47 -22.91
CA MET A 526 6.16 -32.15 -22.46
C MET A 526 6.94 -32.81 -23.59
N GLU A 527 6.43 -32.97 -24.79
CA GLU A 527 7.11 -33.65 -25.89
C GLU A 527 8.44 -32.97 -26.23
N GLY A 528 9.55 -33.74 -26.09
CA GLY A 528 10.90 -33.27 -26.40
C GLY A 528 11.50 -32.24 -25.43
N ARG A 529 10.87 -32.00 -24.28
CA ARG A 529 11.28 -30.96 -23.32
C ARG A 529 11.67 -31.54 -21.96
N THR A 530 12.69 -30.96 -21.34
CA THR A 530 13.03 -31.31 -19.96
C THR A 530 11.94 -30.81 -19.02
N SER A 531 11.32 -31.71 -18.25
CA SER A 531 10.12 -31.38 -17.47
C SER A 531 10.29 -31.78 -16.01
N PHE A 532 10.09 -30.81 -15.10
CA PHE A 532 10.00 -31.03 -13.66
C PHE A 532 8.53 -30.98 -13.24
N ILE A 533 8.03 -32.06 -12.64
CA ILE A 533 6.62 -32.24 -12.37
C ILE A 533 6.43 -32.51 -10.88
N VAL A 534 5.77 -31.59 -10.16
CA VAL A 534 5.27 -31.89 -8.82
C VAL A 534 4.01 -32.74 -9.01
N ALA A 535 4.22 -34.03 -8.93
CA ALA A 535 3.20 -34.97 -9.34
C ALA A 535 2.29 -35.35 -8.17
N HIS A 536 1.00 -35.12 -8.37
CA HIS A 536 -0.09 -35.58 -7.51
C HIS A 536 -0.92 -36.69 -8.19
N ARG A 537 -0.58 -37.06 -9.42
CA ARG A 537 -1.32 -38.08 -10.23
C ARG A 537 -0.45 -39.23 -10.61
N LEU A 538 -1.05 -40.40 -10.50
CA LEU A 538 -0.40 -41.67 -10.83
C LEU A 538 0.03 -41.76 -12.30
N SER A 539 -0.82 -41.31 -13.24
CA SER A 539 -0.54 -41.36 -14.68
C SER A 539 0.75 -40.64 -15.04
N THR A 540 0.97 -39.44 -14.46
CA THR A 540 2.16 -38.61 -14.69
C THR A 540 3.41 -39.25 -14.07
N ILE A 541 3.29 -39.77 -12.84
CA ILE A 541 4.41 -40.42 -12.14
C ILE A 541 4.89 -41.68 -12.90
N ARG A 542 3.99 -42.49 -13.41
CA ARG A 542 4.33 -43.73 -14.13
C ARG A 542 5.07 -43.52 -15.44
N THR A 543 4.86 -42.37 -16.08
CA THR A 543 5.47 -42.02 -17.38
C THR A 543 6.73 -41.21 -17.24
N ALA A 544 7.14 -40.88 -16.01
CA ALA A 544 8.36 -40.15 -15.74
C ALA A 544 9.60 -41.02 -15.92
N ASP A 545 10.67 -40.44 -16.51
CA ASP A 545 11.95 -41.13 -16.68
C ASP A 545 12.69 -41.24 -15.33
N VAL A 546 12.54 -40.24 -14.47
CA VAL A 546 13.12 -40.20 -13.13
C VAL A 546 12.04 -39.79 -12.13
N ILE A 547 11.92 -40.54 -11.05
CA ILE A 547 11.07 -40.22 -9.90
C ILE A 547 12.00 -39.89 -8.73
N LEU A 548 11.82 -38.70 -8.16
CA LEU A 548 12.49 -38.26 -6.94
C LEU A 548 11.51 -38.33 -5.78
N VAL A 549 11.83 -39.12 -4.79
CA VAL A 549 11.02 -39.24 -3.56
C VAL A 549 11.65 -38.39 -2.48
N LEU A 550 10.95 -37.32 -2.15
CA LEU A 550 11.39 -36.36 -1.12
C LEU A 550 10.68 -36.65 0.21
N LYS A 551 11.45 -36.66 1.28
CA LYS A 551 10.95 -36.68 2.65
C LYS A 551 11.88 -35.85 3.54
N ASP A 552 11.27 -34.96 4.33
CA ASP A 552 11.99 -34.10 5.28
C ASP A 552 13.19 -33.38 4.65
N GLY A 553 13.04 -32.92 3.38
CA GLY A 553 14.06 -32.18 2.64
C GLY A 553 15.15 -33.01 1.97
N HIS A 554 15.14 -34.33 2.14
CA HIS A 554 16.12 -35.23 1.55
C HIS A 554 15.53 -36.09 0.43
N VAL A 555 16.33 -36.45 -0.57
CA VAL A 555 15.99 -37.48 -1.53
C VAL A 555 16.22 -38.84 -0.89
N ILE A 556 15.15 -39.51 -0.53
CA ILE A 556 15.23 -40.83 0.11
C ILE A 556 15.25 -41.97 -0.92
N GLU A 557 14.65 -41.76 -2.09
CA GLU A 557 14.64 -42.74 -3.20
C GLU A 557 14.70 -42.01 -4.54
N LYS A 558 15.43 -42.61 -5.51
CA LYS A 558 15.57 -42.14 -6.89
C LYS A 558 15.53 -43.31 -7.83
N GLY A 559 14.70 -43.25 -8.87
CA GLY A 559 14.61 -44.33 -9.86
C GLY A 559 13.46 -44.09 -10.82
N ASN A 560 13.11 -45.11 -11.63
CA ASN A 560 11.88 -45.13 -12.38
C ASN A 560 10.77 -45.91 -11.65
N HIS A 561 9.54 -45.86 -12.14
CA HIS A 561 8.41 -46.54 -11.51
C HIS A 561 8.69 -48.02 -11.23
N ALA A 562 9.19 -48.78 -12.22
CA ALA A 562 9.46 -50.22 -12.08
C ALA A 562 10.50 -50.53 -10.99
N SER A 563 11.65 -49.83 -11.01
CA SER A 563 12.71 -50.03 -10.03
C SER A 563 12.30 -49.68 -8.60
N LEU A 564 11.54 -48.60 -8.42
CA LEU A 564 11.06 -48.18 -7.08
C LEU A 564 9.95 -49.11 -6.54
N MET A 565 9.13 -49.68 -7.40
CA MET A 565 8.15 -50.71 -7.00
C MET A 565 8.83 -52.00 -6.54
N GLU A 566 9.93 -52.43 -7.21
CA GLU A 566 10.74 -53.60 -6.81
C GLU A 566 11.40 -53.42 -5.47
N GLN A 567 11.91 -52.19 -5.17
CA GLN A 567 12.56 -51.87 -3.90
C GLN A 567 11.65 -51.94 -2.69
N ARG A 568 10.30 -51.86 -2.89
CA ARG A 568 9.29 -51.86 -1.84
C ARG A 568 9.54 -50.88 -0.71
N GLY A 569 10.09 -49.72 -1.05
CA GLY A 569 10.46 -48.67 -0.11
C GLY A 569 9.32 -47.67 0.20
N PHE A 570 9.67 -46.41 0.44
CA PHE A 570 8.72 -45.36 0.75
C PHE A 570 7.77 -45.08 -0.44
N TYR A 571 8.31 -45.08 -1.68
CA TYR A 571 7.52 -44.89 -2.88
C TYR A 571 6.44 -46.00 -3.04
N TYR A 572 6.82 -47.25 -2.79
CA TYR A 572 5.88 -48.36 -2.85
C TYR A 572 4.73 -48.18 -1.86
N ASN A 573 5.05 -47.80 -0.63
CA ASN A 573 4.03 -47.57 0.41
C ASN A 573 3.12 -46.39 0.06
N LEU A 574 3.70 -45.30 -0.46
CA LEU A 574 2.96 -44.13 -0.93
C LEU A 574 2.02 -44.49 -2.09
N TYR A 575 2.52 -45.27 -3.03
CA TYR A 575 1.75 -45.79 -4.16
C TYR A 575 0.56 -46.64 -3.70
N GLN A 576 0.79 -47.58 -2.78
CA GLN A 576 -0.26 -48.45 -2.25
C GLN A 576 -1.34 -47.67 -1.47
N SER A 577 -0.92 -46.69 -0.67
CA SER A 577 -1.84 -45.94 0.20
C SER A 577 -2.67 -44.88 -0.54
N GLN A 578 -2.14 -44.28 -1.61
CA GLN A 578 -2.83 -43.19 -2.30
C GLN A 578 -3.52 -43.59 -3.62
N TRP A 579 -3.06 -44.68 -4.28
CA TRP A 579 -3.44 -44.94 -5.66
C TRP A 579 -3.92 -46.37 -5.95
N GLN A 580 -4.02 -47.24 -4.96
CA GLN A 580 -4.58 -48.60 -5.10
C GLN A 580 -5.97 -48.78 -4.47
N HIS A 581 -6.82 -47.73 -4.52
CA HIS A 581 -8.23 -47.86 -4.16
C HIS A 581 -9.11 -47.94 -5.39
#